data_b78d35d9a2d4abb2352a8aa0d7065609
#
_entry.id   b78d35d9a2d4abb2352a8aa0d7065609
#
_cell.length_a   1.000
_cell.length_b   1.000
_cell.length_c   1.000
_cell.angle_alpha   90.00
_cell.angle_beta   90.00
_cell.angle_gamma   90.00
#
_symmetry.space_group_name_H-M   'P 1'
#
loop_
_entity.id
_entity.type
_entity.pdbx_description
1 polymer ?
#
loop_
_entity_poly.entity_id
_entity_poly.type
_entity_poly.pdbx_seq_one_letter_code
_entity_poly.pdbx_strand_id
1 'polypeptide(L)'
;LYTSGTTGRPKGAMITHRNLAANGLALHQAWGWRPGDVLLHALPIFHIHGLFVACHTALLNASKMLFLPRFEAGEVVRALPQATVFMGVPTYYTRLLAEAGLDRETCCNMRLFTCGSAPLLPQTFHEFEQRTGHAILERYGMTETGMNTSNPLAGPRRPGTVGPALPGVALRIVDDKDQ
;
A
#
# COMPACT_ATOMS: atom_id res chain seq x y z
N LEU A 1 -10.02 -13.07 -8.73
CA LEU A 1 -9.03 -12.21 -9.39
C LEU A 1 -8.16 -13.03 -10.32
N TYR A 2 -7.69 -12.40 -11.39
CA TYR A 2 -6.82 -13.05 -12.37
C TYR A 2 -5.41 -12.49 -12.30
N THR A 3 -4.42 -13.37 -12.47
CA THR A 3 -3.02 -13.01 -12.65
C THR A 3 -2.60 -13.26 -14.09
N SER A 4 -1.59 -12.54 -14.58
CA SER A 4 -1.10 -12.69 -15.96
C SER A 4 -0.50 -14.08 -16.24
N GLY A 5 -0.14 -14.84 -15.19
CA GLY A 5 0.49 -16.15 -15.30
C GLY A 5 1.85 -16.11 -16.02
N THR A 6 2.79 -16.92 -15.57
CA THR A 6 4.12 -17.04 -16.21
C THR A 6 4.07 -17.73 -17.59
N THR A 7 2.95 -18.38 -17.93
CA THR A 7 2.76 -19.17 -19.17
C THR A 7 1.86 -18.48 -20.21
N GLY A 8 1.60 -17.19 -20.07
CA GLY A 8 0.85 -16.38 -21.03
C GLY A 8 -0.68 -16.52 -21.00
N ARG A 9 -1.25 -17.45 -20.23
CA ARG A 9 -2.71 -17.54 -20.02
C ARG A 9 -3.06 -16.99 -18.64
N PRO A 10 -4.07 -16.10 -18.51
CA PRO A 10 -4.54 -15.62 -17.22
C PRO A 10 -4.97 -16.78 -16.33
N LYS A 11 -4.53 -16.76 -15.07
CA LYS A 11 -4.89 -17.75 -14.05
C LYS A 11 -5.78 -17.09 -13.01
N GLY A 12 -6.91 -17.73 -12.70
CA GLY A 12 -7.83 -17.25 -11.65
C GLY A 12 -7.37 -17.72 -10.28
N ALA A 13 -7.04 -16.78 -9.39
CA ALA A 13 -6.84 -17.07 -7.98
C ALA A 13 -8.20 -17.21 -7.29
N MET A 14 -8.43 -18.36 -6.64
CA MET A 14 -9.64 -18.61 -5.83
C MET A 14 -9.48 -17.98 -4.45
N ILE A 15 -10.08 -16.82 -4.26
CA ILE A 15 -10.04 -16.08 -2.99
C ILE A 15 -11.41 -16.19 -2.33
N THR A 16 -11.45 -16.78 -1.14
CA THR A 16 -12.70 -16.92 -0.37
C THR A 16 -13.03 -15.63 0.39
N HIS A 17 -14.28 -15.48 0.81
CA HIS A 17 -14.67 -14.38 1.72
C HIS A 17 -13.86 -14.41 3.02
N ARG A 18 -13.52 -15.60 3.53
CA ARG A 18 -12.69 -15.75 4.72
C ARG A 18 -11.27 -15.20 4.50
N ASN A 19 -10.66 -15.46 3.33
CA ASN A 19 -9.35 -14.90 3.00
C ASN A 19 -9.39 -13.36 2.98
N LEU A 20 -10.42 -12.79 2.33
CA LEU A 20 -10.59 -11.33 2.28
C LEU A 20 -10.79 -10.73 3.66
N ALA A 21 -11.68 -11.31 4.47
CA ALA A 21 -11.97 -10.82 5.81
C ALA A 21 -10.73 -10.90 6.71
N ALA A 22 -10.02 -12.04 6.72
CA ALA A 22 -8.83 -12.23 7.55
C ALA A 22 -7.71 -11.23 7.17
N ASN A 23 -7.44 -11.08 5.87
CA ASN A 23 -6.41 -10.16 5.41
C ASN A 23 -6.81 -8.69 5.65
N GLY A 24 -8.06 -8.32 5.37
CA GLY A 24 -8.57 -6.98 5.64
C GLY A 24 -8.47 -6.59 7.11
N LEU A 25 -8.85 -7.49 8.03
CA LEU A 25 -8.73 -7.24 9.48
C LEU A 25 -7.28 -7.14 9.94
N ALA A 26 -6.39 -7.99 9.42
CA ALA A 26 -4.96 -7.92 9.72
C ALA A 26 -4.36 -6.57 9.28
N LEU A 27 -4.72 -6.09 8.09
CA LEU A 27 -4.29 -4.78 7.58
C LEU A 27 -4.90 -3.62 8.34
N HIS A 28 -6.18 -3.72 8.70
CA HIS A 28 -6.86 -2.71 9.51
C HIS A 28 -6.12 -2.50 10.83
N GLN A 29 -5.77 -3.59 11.51
CA GLN A 29 -5.01 -3.55 12.76
C GLN A 29 -3.57 -3.06 12.54
N ALA A 30 -2.84 -3.66 11.60
CA ALA A 30 -1.42 -3.38 11.37
C ALA A 30 -1.15 -1.93 10.93
N TRP A 31 -2.06 -1.33 10.18
CA TRP A 31 -1.95 0.05 9.69
C TRP A 31 -2.73 1.06 10.53
N GLY A 32 -3.31 0.60 11.67
CA GLY A 32 -3.95 1.42 12.65
C GLY A 32 -5.04 2.32 12.08
N TRP A 33 -5.94 1.74 11.28
CA TRP A 33 -7.09 2.48 10.76
C TRP A 33 -7.94 3.02 11.91
N ARG A 34 -8.38 4.25 11.80
CA ARG A 34 -9.11 4.94 12.86
C ARG A 34 -10.27 5.77 12.29
N PRO A 35 -11.29 6.06 13.11
CA PRO A 35 -12.37 6.97 12.72
C PRO A 35 -11.83 8.30 12.19
N GLY A 36 -12.40 8.78 11.09
CA GLY A 36 -11.99 10.02 10.44
C GLY A 36 -10.88 9.87 9.39
N ASP A 37 -10.33 8.66 9.20
CA ASP A 37 -9.41 8.43 8.09
C ASP A 37 -10.08 8.66 6.74
N VAL A 38 -9.31 9.24 5.83
CA VAL A 38 -9.71 9.50 4.44
C VAL A 38 -8.69 8.87 3.51
N LEU A 39 -9.14 7.89 2.73
CA LEU A 39 -8.29 7.26 1.71
C LEU A 39 -8.29 8.09 0.43
N LEU A 40 -7.13 8.57 0.00
CA LEU A 40 -6.94 9.05 -1.37
C LEU A 40 -6.61 7.85 -2.25
N HIS A 41 -7.53 7.49 -3.13
CA HIS A 41 -7.45 6.30 -3.95
C HIS A 41 -7.20 6.64 -5.42
N ALA A 42 -6.10 6.13 -5.97
CA ALA A 42 -5.72 6.30 -7.37
C ALA A 42 -5.22 4.98 -8.01
N LEU A 43 -5.35 3.86 -7.30
CA LEU A 43 -4.94 2.54 -7.78
C LEU A 43 -6.02 1.90 -8.66
N PRO A 44 -5.64 1.07 -9.65
CA PRO A 44 -6.62 0.34 -10.44
C PRO A 44 -7.38 -0.69 -9.60
N ILE A 45 -8.71 -0.64 -9.64
CA ILE A 45 -9.57 -1.55 -8.86
C ILE A 45 -9.66 -2.97 -9.44
N PHE A 46 -9.09 -3.23 -10.60
CA PHE A 46 -8.99 -4.60 -11.13
C PHE A 46 -7.81 -5.40 -10.56
N HIS A 47 -6.93 -4.75 -9.78
CA HIS A 47 -5.86 -5.39 -9.02
C HIS A 47 -6.22 -5.53 -7.55
N ILE A 48 -5.69 -6.59 -6.90
CA ILE A 48 -5.88 -6.83 -5.47
C ILE A 48 -5.48 -5.61 -4.62
N HIS A 49 -4.42 -4.91 -4.99
CA HIS A 49 -3.95 -3.72 -4.26
C HIS A 49 -5.02 -2.62 -4.21
N GLY A 50 -5.63 -2.28 -5.34
CA GLY A 50 -6.67 -1.27 -5.38
C GLY A 50 -7.97 -1.72 -4.71
N LEU A 51 -8.46 -2.92 -5.05
CA LEU A 51 -9.77 -3.38 -4.60
C LEU A 51 -9.75 -3.91 -3.16
N PHE A 52 -8.91 -4.92 -2.87
CA PHE A 52 -8.97 -5.65 -1.60
C PHE A 52 -7.97 -5.18 -0.54
N VAL A 53 -6.98 -4.40 -0.92
CA VAL A 53 -6.10 -3.76 0.07
C VAL A 53 -6.59 -2.34 0.36
N ALA A 54 -6.73 -1.48 -0.63
CA ALA A 54 -7.09 -0.08 -0.42
C ALA A 54 -8.58 0.11 -0.13
N CYS A 55 -9.46 -0.20 -1.09
CA CYS A 55 -10.89 0.04 -0.93
C CYS A 55 -11.50 -0.79 0.20
N HIS A 56 -11.15 -2.09 0.28
CA HIS A 56 -11.72 -2.97 1.30
C HIS A 56 -11.35 -2.54 2.73
N THR A 57 -10.10 -2.15 3.00
CA THR A 57 -9.73 -1.66 4.33
C THR A 57 -10.40 -0.33 4.66
N ALA A 58 -10.55 0.57 3.69
CA ALA A 58 -11.30 1.81 3.89
C ALA A 58 -12.79 1.55 4.19
N LEU A 59 -13.42 0.60 3.50
CA LEU A 59 -14.81 0.19 3.77
C LEU A 59 -14.96 -0.46 5.13
N LEU A 60 -14.04 -1.35 5.54
CA LEU A 60 -14.04 -1.96 6.88
C LEU A 60 -13.94 -0.89 7.99
N ASN A 61 -13.24 0.20 7.74
CA ASN A 61 -13.11 1.31 8.67
C ASN A 61 -14.25 2.34 8.56
N ALA A 62 -15.21 2.17 7.66
CA ALA A 62 -16.21 3.17 7.31
C ALA A 62 -15.59 4.54 6.93
N SER A 63 -14.43 4.51 6.28
CA SER A 63 -13.69 5.71 5.89
C SER A 63 -14.23 6.33 4.61
N LYS A 64 -14.13 7.67 4.54
CA LYS A 64 -14.31 8.40 3.28
C LYS A 64 -13.21 8.01 2.29
N MET A 65 -13.57 7.94 1.01
CA MET A 65 -12.63 7.76 -0.08
C MET A 65 -12.71 8.95 -1.05
N LEU A 66 -11.56 9.57 -1.32
CA LEU A 66 -11.36 10.49 -2.43
C LEU A 66 -10.91 9.64 -3.61
N PHE A 67 -11.80 9.36 -4.52
CA PHE A 67 -11.59 8.39 -5.59
C PHE A 67 -11.18 9.12 -6.87
N LEU A 68 -9.94 8.92 -7.31
CA LEU A 68 -9.45 9.38 -8.61
C LEU A 68 -9.58 8.24 -9.62
N PRO A 69 -10.09 8.50 -10.83
CA PRO A 69 -10.30 7.46 -11.84
C PRO A 69 -9.01 6.83 -12.34
N ARG A 70 -7.90 7.55 -12.20
CA ARG A 70 -6.55 7.11 -12.53
C ARG A 70 -5.53 7.92 -11.74
N PHE A 71 -4.29 7.44 -11.70
CA PHE A 71 -3.19 8.16 -11.08
C PHE A 71 -2.71 9.29 -12.01
N GLU A 72 -2.84 10.52 -11.55
CA GLU A 72 -2.21 11.73 -12.10
C GLU A 72 -1.52 12.45 -10.94
N ALA A 73 -0.18 12.61 -11.02
CA ALA A 73 0.62 13.07 -9.90
C ALA A 73 0.17 14.44 -9.37
N GLY A 74 -0.08 15.39 -10.26
CA GLY A 74 -0.55 16.72 -9.88
C GLY A 74 -1.94 16.71 -9.24
N GLU A 75 -2.85 15.81 -9.66
CA GLU A 75 -4.17 15.66 -9.02
C GLU A 75 -4.05 15.04 -7.63
N VAL A 76 -3.19 14.03 -7.49
CA VAL A 76 -2.91 13.43 -6.18
C VAL A 76 -2.35 14.50 -5.24
N VAL A 77 -1.33 15.26 -5.63
CA VAL A 77 -0.75 16.33 -4.79
C VAL A 77 -1.80 17.34 -4.36
N ARG A 78 -2.68 17.79 -5.27
CA ARG A 78 -3.78 18.71 -4.91
C ARG A 78 -4.80 18.11 -3.92
N ALA A 79 -4.97 16.79 -3.91
CA ALA A 79 -5.92 16.12 -3.03
C ALA A 79 -5.33 15.69 -1.68
N LEU A 80 -4.00 15.60 -1.54
CA LEU A 80 -3.33 15.20 -0.29
C LEU A 80 -3.79 15.98 0.96
N PRO A 81 -4.00 17.31 0.91
CA PRO A 81 -4.46 18.05 2.10
C PRO A 81 -5.81 17.60 2.66
N GLN A 82 -6.61 16.89 1.88
CA GLN A 82 -7.94 16.38 2.28
C GLN A 82 -7.91 14.91 2.68
N ALA A 83 -6.74 14.27 2.65
CA ALA A 83 -6.56 12.84 2.89
C ALA A 83 -5.70 12.57 4.12
N THR A 84 -5.76 11.33 4.61
CA THR A 84 -4.91 10.85 5.71
C THR A 84 -4.12 9.60 5.32
N VAL A 85 -4.59 8.86 4.32
CA VAL A 85 -3.98 7.62 3.85
C VAL A 85 -3.86 7.65 2.33
N PHE A 86 -2.68 7.32 1.83
CA PHE A 86 -2.43 7.10 0.41
C PHE A 86 -1.69 5.79 0.19
N MET A 87 -2.15 5.01 -0.79
CA MET A 87 -1.52 3.74 -1.17
C MET A 87 -1.06 3.82 -2.62
N GLY A 88 0.20 3.48 -2.85
CA GLY A 88 0.81 3.57 -4.16
C GLY A 88 1.75 2.43 -4.50
N VAL A 89 2.28 2.51 -5.69
CA VAL A 89 3.35 1.67 -6.22
C VAL A 89 4.61 2.53 -6.41
N PRO A 90 5.82 1.96 -6.53
CA PRO A 90 7.05 2.74 -6.61
C PRO A 90 7.03 3.86 -7.66
N THR A 91 6.48 3.58 -8.84
CA THR A 91 6.36 4.59 -9.91
C THR A 91 5.46 5.78 -9.56
N TYR A 92 4.50 5.62 -8.64
CA TYR A 92 3.70 6.73 -8.16
C TYR A 92 4.56 7.69 -7.33
N TYR A 93 5.39 7.16 -6.45
CA TYR A 93 6.28 7.96 -5.59
C TYR A 93 7.33 8.71 -6.40
N THR A 94 7.94 8.09 -7.41
CA THR A 94 8.89 8.80 -8.29
C THR A 94 8.21 9.92 -9.07
N ARG A 95 6.97 9.73 -9.53
CA ARG A 95 6.20 10.76 -10.22
C ARG A 95 5.72 11.87 -9.27
N LEU A 96 5.34 11.53 -8.03
CA LEU A 96 5.00 12.52 -7.01
C LEU A 96 6.20 13.39 -6.66
N LEU A 97 7.40 12.83 -6.57
CA LEU A 97 8.64 13.57 -6.34
C LEU A 97 8.99 14.54 -7.48
N ALA A 98 8.48 14.34 -8.67
CA ALA A 98 8.64 15.29 -9.78
C ALA A 98 7.72 16.53 -9.66
N GLU A 99 6.69 16.48 -8.81
CA GLU A 99 5.75 17.57 -8.62
C GLU A 99 6.31 18.63 -7.66
N ALA A 100 6.39 19.89 -8.10
CA ALA A 100 6.91 20.98 -7.28
C ALA A 100 6.09 21.24 -6.00
N GLY A 101 4.78 20.98 -6.05
CA GLY A 101 3.86 21.17 -4.92
C GLY A 101 3.85 20.05 -3.88
N LEU A 102 4.67 19.00 -4.03
CA LEU A 102 4.79 17.98 -3.00
C LEU A 102 5.76 18.45 -1.92
N ASP A 103 5.26 18.73 -0.73
CA ASP A 103 6.05 19.17 0.41
C ASP A 103 5.40 18.77 1.75
N ARG A 104 5.98 19.24 2.86
CA ARG A 104 5.47 18.98 4.21
C ARG A 104 4.11 19.61 4.48
N GLU A 105 3.84 20.78 3.93
CA GLU A 105 2.59 21.50 4.11
C GLU A 105 1.45 20.75 3.41
N THR A 106 1.67 20.38 2.15
CA THR A 106 0.71 19.57 1.36
C THR A 106 0.42 18.23 2.02
N CYS A 107 1.40 17.65 2.71
CA CYS A 107 1.27 16.35 3.40
C CYS A 107 0.90 16.49 4.89
N CYS A 108 0.56 17.67 5.42
CA CYS A 108 0.40 17.89 6.88
C CYS A 108 -0.70 17.04 7.52
N ASN A 109 -1.76 16.69 6.80
CA ASN A 109 -2.85 15.85 7.27
C ASN A 109 -2.60 14.35 7.05
N MET A 110 -1.59 14.01 6.27
CA MET A 110 -1.27 12.62 5.98
C MET A 110 -0.68 11.93 7.21
N ARG A 111 -1.04 10.67 7.41
CA ARG A 111 -0.46 9.84 8.48
C ARG A 111 0.16 8.54 7.95
N LEU A 112 -0.26 8.11 6.76
CA LEU A 112 0.19 6.84 6.20
C LEU A 112 0.34 6.92 4.68
N PHE A 113 1.54 6.63 4.22
CA PHE A 113 1.85 6.31 2.84
C PHE A 113 2.31 4.86 2.78
N THR A 114 1.67 4.02 1.96
CA THR A 114 2.10 2.63 1.76
C THR A 114 2.59 2.40 0.34
N CYS A 115 3.60 1.55 0.19
CA CYS A 115 4.13 1.15 -1.11
C CYS A 115 4.23 -0.37 -1.23
N GLY A 116 3.96 -0.88 -2.41
CA GLY A 116 4.16 -2.30 -2.72
C GLY A 116 3.88 -2.63 -4.17
N SER A 117 3.71 -3.91 -4.48
CA SER A 117 3.57 -4.50 -5.81
C SER A 117 4.86 -4.49 -6.66
N ALA A 118 5.91 -3.81 -6.20
CA ALA A 118 7.26 -3.84 -6.74
C ALA A 118 8.24 -3.30 -5.67
N PRO A 119 9.55 -3.57 -5.77
CA PRO A 119 10.56 -3.03 -4.87
C PRO A 119 10.64 -1.50 -4.98
N LEU A 120 10.65 -0.81 -3.84
CA LEU A 120 10.91 0.63 -3.77
C LEU A 120 12.42 0.86 -3.64
N LEU A 121 12.95 1.78 -4.44
CA LEU A 121 14.36 2.14 -4.34
C LEU A 121 14.62 2.91 -3.02
N PRO A 122 15.68 2.59 -2.26
CA PRO A 122 16.03 3.32 -1.04
C PRO A 122 16.19 4.83 -1.27
N GLN A 123 16.72 5.24 -2.42
CA GLN A 123 16.82 6.64 -2.80
C GLN A 123 15.44 7.33 -2.82
N THR A 124 14.45 6.71 -3.48
CA THR A 124 13.08 7.25 -3.54
C THR A 124 12.46 7.34 -2.14
N PHE A 125 12.70 6.35 -1.28
CA PHE A 125 12.24 6.36 0.10
C PHE A 125 12.81 7.57 0.86
N HIS A 126 14.12 7.77 0.84
CA HIS A 126 14.78 8.85 1.57
C HIS A 126 14.41 10.24 1.03
N GLU A 127 14.35 10.39 -0.28
CA GLU A 127 13.95 11.65 -0.91
C GLU A 127 12.51 12.02 -0.54
N PHE A 128 11.59 11.03 -0.54
CA PHE A 128 10.21 11.24 -0.14
C PHE A 128 10.09 11.64 1.33
N GLU A 129 10.81 10.94 2.21
CA GLU A 129 10.83 11.25 3.66
C GLU A 129 11.41 12.64 3.92
N GLN A 130 12.52 12.99 3.29
CA GLN A 130 13.14 14.31 3.44
C GLN A 130 12.19 15.43 3.02
N ARG A 131 11.49 15.24 1.90
CA ARG A 131 10.64 16.25 1.29
C ARG A 131 9.30 16.41 1.99
N THR A 132 8.68 15.30 2.40
CA THR A 132 7.33 15.31 2.97
C THR A 132 7.30 15.17 4.50
N GLY A 133 8.37 14.69 5.10
CA GLY A 133 8.40 14.30 6.52
C GLY A 133 7.79 12.93 6.82
N HIS A 134 7.40 12.16 5.78
CA HIS A 134 6.75 10.86 5.93
C HIS A 134 7.60 9.73 5.37
N ALA A 135 7.96 8.78 6.21
CA ALA A 135 8.56 7.53 5.78
C ALA A 135 7.50 6.64 5.11
N ILE A 136 7.79 6.13 3.92
CA ILE A 136 6.88 5.21 3.20
C ILE A 136 6.86 3.85 3.92
N LEU A 137 5.68 3.27 4.10
CA LEU A 137 5.51 1.93 4.64
C LEU A 137 5.53 0.92 3.50
N GLU A 138 6.64 0.22 3.32
CA GLU A 138 6.74 -0.86 2.35
C GLU A 138 6.13 -2.14 2.90
N ARG A 139 5.47 -2.90 2.02
CA ARG A 139 4.80 -4.15 2.34
C ARG A 139 4.86 -5.12 1.16
N TYR A 140 4.67 -6.41 1.41
CA TYR A 140 4.63 -7.45 0.39
C TYR A 140 3.35 -8.25 0.46
N GLY A 141 2.89 -8.63 -0.72
CA GLY A 141 1.77 -9.52 -0.93
C GLY A 141 1.59 -9.85 -2.39
N MET A 142 0.72 -10.78 -2.67
CA MET A 142 0.42 -11.24 -4.01
C MET A 142 -1.07 -11.56 -4.15
N THR A 143 -1.55 -11.72 -5.38
CA THR A 143 -2.99 -11.95 -5.62
C THR A 143 -3.50 -13.19 -4.91
N GLU A 144 -2.69 -14.24 -4.85
CA GLU A 144 -3.06 -15.55 -4.31
C GLU A 144 -3.16 -15.58 -2.78
N THR A 145 -2.45 -14.70 -2.09
CA THR A 145 -2.33 -14.73 -0.62
C THR A 145 -2.84 -13.47 0.09
N GLY A 146 -3.12 -12.40 -0.65
CA GLY A 146 -3.30 -11.08 -0.05
C GLY A 146 -1.98 -10.50 0.42
N MET A 147 -2.00 -9.69 1.47
CA MET A 147 -0.79 -9.12 2.07
C MET A 147 -0.21 -10.07 3.10
N ASN A 148 1.10 -10.31 3.01
CA ASN A 148 1.82 -11.25 3.85
C ASN A 148 2.68 -10.55 4.89
N THR A 149 3.36 -9.47 4.52
CA THR A 149 4.27 -8.74 5.40
C THR A 149 4.03 -7.24 5.31
N SER A 150 4.45 -6.51 6.33
CA SER A 150 4.41 -5.06 6.37
C SER A 150 5.49 -4.50 7.29
N ASN A 151 6.15 -3.42 6.88
CA ASN A 151 6.89 -2.60 7.81
C ASN A 151 5.95 -2.08 8.91
N PRO A 152 6.47 -1.76 10.11
CA PRO A 152 5.62 -1.34 11.23
C PRO A 152 5.00 0.04 10.99
N LEU A 153 3.80 0.24 11.54
CA LEU A 153 3.16 1.56 11.56
C LEU A 153 3.95 2.55 12.42
N ALA A 154 4.37 2.09 13.61
CA ALA A 154 5.16 2.86 14.56
C ALA A 154 6.58 2.28 14.66
N GLY A 155 7.58 3.16 14.79
CA GLY A 155 8.98 2.77 14.83
C GLY A 155 9.68 2.85 13.48
N PRO A 156 10.93 2.39 13.40
CA PRO A 156 11.76 2.54 12.20
C PRO A 156 11.26 1.65 11.05
N ARG A 157 11.10 2.25 9.90
CA ARG A 157 10.88 1.56 8.62
C ARG A 157 12.22 1.44 7.90
N ARG A 158 12.54 0.25 7.43
CA ARG A 158 13.81 -0.02 6.75
C ARG A 158 13.60 -0.01 5.24
N PRO A 159 14.19 0.94 4.50
CA PRO A 159 14.08 1.01 3.05
C PRO A 159 14.53 -0.29 2.38
N GLY A 160 13.82 -0.71 1.35
CA GLY A 160 14.12 -1.94 0.60
C GLY A 160 13.77 -3.22 1.35
N THR A 161 13.06 -3.14 2.47
CA THR A 161 12.53 -4.31 3.18
C THR A 161 11.00 -4.26 3.27
N VAL A 162 10.37 -5.43 3.33
CA VAL A 162 8.92 -5.55 3.36
C VAL A 162 8.35 -5.81 4.77
N GLY A 163 9.22 -5.77 5.78
CA GLY A 163 8.83 -5.95 7.18
C GLY A 163 8.53 -7.39 7.59
N PRO A 164 8.12 -7.60 8.84
CA PRO A 164 7.72 -8.89 9.40
C PRO A 164 6.38 -9.38 8.85
N ALA A 165 6.07 -10.64 9.13
CA ALA A 165 4.78 -11.23 8.83
C ALA A 165 3.63 -10.46 9.51
N LEU A 166 2.53 -10.32 8.80
CA LEU A 166 1.29 -9.75 9.36
C LEU A 166 0.65 -10.69 10.37
N PRO A 167 -0.22 -10.18 11.27
CA PRO A 167 -0.96 -11.03 12.21
C PRO A 167 -1.68 -12.19 11.51
N GLY A 168 -1.48 -13.40 12.00
CA GLY A 168 -2.06 -14.61 11.45
C GLY A 168 -1.35 -15.19 10.21
N VAL A 169 -0.23 -14.59 9.79
CA VAL A 169 0.60 -15.09 8.70
C VAL A 169 1.84 -15.79 9.26
N ALA A 170 2.07 -17.04 8.86
CA ALA A 170 3.31 -17.76 9.09
C ALA A 170 4.23 -17.59 7.87
N LEU A 171 5.47 -17.21 8.09
CA LEU A 171 6.47 -16.99 7.05
C LEU A 171 7.76 -17.72 7.41
N ARG A 172 8.31 -18.41 6.44
CA ARG A 172 9.60 -19.09 6.55
C ARG A 172 10.48 -18.70 5.36
N ILE A 173 11.71 -18.34 5.63
CA ILE A 173 12.75 -18.16 4.61
C ILE A 173 13.53 -19.45 4.58
N VAL A 174 13.70 -20.01 3.40
CA VAL A 174 14.42 -21.28 3.17
C VAL A 174 15.46 -21.07 2.09
N ASP A 175 16.47 -21.91 2.09
CA ASP A 175 17.43 -22.03 1.00
C ASP A 175 16.85 -22.88 -0.15
N ASP A 176 17.66 -23.11 -1.19
CA ASP A 176 17.28 -23.91 -2.36
C ASP A 176 16.99 -25.38 -2.03
N LYS A 177 17.27 -25.83 -0.79
CA LYS A 177 17.02 -27.20 -0.30
C LYS A 177 15.87 -27.28 0.70
N ASP A 178 15.07 -26.18 0.82
CA ASP A 178 13.95 -26.07 1.79
C ASP A 178 14.38 -26.17 3.27
N GLN A 179 15.62 -25.82 3.61
CA GLN A 179 16.17 -25.83 4.96
C GLN A 179 16.31 -24.43 5.57
#